data_2a856bff415b283f225667db5ce8f143
#
_entry.id   2a856bff415b283f225667db5ce8f143
#
_cell.length_a   1.000
_cell.length_b   1.000
_cell.length_c   1.000
_cell.angle_alpha   90.00
_cell.angle_beta   90.00
_cell.angle_gamma   90.00
#
_symmetry.space_group_name_H-M   'P 1'
#
loop_
_entity.id
_entity.type
_entity.pdbx_description
1 polymer ?
#
loop_
_entity_poly.entity_id
_entity_poly.type
_entity_poly.pdbx_seq_one_letter_code
_entity_poly.pdbx_strand_id
1 'polypeptide(L)'
;TEHNSSCATVVMIDISHSMVLYGEDRITPAKKVALALTELILTKYPKDAIDVLLFGDDAVEVPISEIPYVKVGPYHTNTKAGLELAQRILRRRKHNNKQIFMITDGKPSAIREYGRLYKNPFGLDPKIVNKTLEEAAFCRRKGVTITTFMLATDYPLLEFVRKLTALNHGRIYETDPNNIGAYVFRDFVRNRRKRLH
;
A
#
# COMPACT_ATOMS: atom_id res chain seq x y z
N THR A 1 13.53 24.05 -14.09
CA THR A 1 13.18 22.65 -14.45
C THR A 1 12.29 21.93 -13.46
N GLU A 2 11.79 22.61 -12.44
CA GLU A 2 10.78 22.07 -11.50
C GLU A 2 9.46 21.73 -12.17
N HIS A 3 9.25 22.16 -13.40
CA HIS A 3 7.97 22.05 -14.10
C HIS A 3 7.66 20.67 -14.72
N ASN A 4 8.61 19.73 -14.73
CA ASN A 4 8.43 18.45 -15.42
C ASN A 4 8.42 17.20 -14.55
N SER A 5 8.61 17.31 -13.23
CA SER A 5 8.52 16.14 -12.37
C SER A 5 7.07 15.85 -11.99
N SER A 6 6.57 14.73 -12.43
CA SER A 6 5.24 14.23 -12.08
C SER A 6 5.36 12.89 -11.36
N CYS A 7 4.46 12.63 -10.43
CA CYS A 7 4.43 11.39 -9.65
C CYS A 7 3.07 10.72 -9.78
N ALA A 8 3.08 9.42 -10.00
CA ALA A 8 1.88 8.59 -9.88
C ALA A 8 1.98 7.79 -8.57
N THR A 9 0.98 7.93 -7.72
CA THR A 9 0.90 7.24 -6.44
C THR A 9 -0.29 6.30 -6.44
N VAL A 10 -0.08 5.04 -6.06
CA VAL A 10 -1.15 4.10 -5.74
C VAL A 10 -1.19 3.91 -4.23
N VAL A 11 -2.34 4.16 -3.64
CA VAL A 11 -2.60 3.86 -2.22
C VAL A 11 -3.27 2.49 -2.12
N MET A 12 -2.60 1.55 -1.45
CA MET A 12 -3.13 0.22 -1.17
C MET A 12 -3.66 0.19 0.27
N ILE A 13 -4.94 -0.09 0.44
CA ILE A 13 -5.59 -0.18 1.76
C ILE A 13 -5.95 -1.63 2.05
N ASP A 14 -5.40 -2.15 3.14
CA ASP A 14 -5.74 -3.46 3.68
C ASP A 14 -7.17 -3.45 4.22
N ILE A 15 -8.02 -4.36 3.72
CA ILE A 15 -9.40 -4.54 4.18
C ILE A 15 -9.61 -5.91 4.81
N SER A 16 -8.54 -6.56 5.24
CA SER A 16 -8.61 -7.84 5.94
C SER A 16 -9.28 -7.69 7.32
N HIS A 17 -9.71 -8.81 7.87
CA HIS A 17 -10.51 -8.83 9.10
C HIS A 17 -9.85 -8.12 10.29
N SER A 18 -8.53 -8.17 10.41
CA SER A 18 -7.79 -7.51 11.50
C SER A 18 -7.94 -5.99 11.55
N MET A 19 -8.32 -5.35 10.45
CA MET A 19 -8.49 -3.89 10.39
C MET A 19 -9.64 -3.35 11.26
N VAL A 20 -10.47 -4.20 11.85
CA VAL A 20 -11.55 -3.85 12.79
C VAL A 20 -11.55 -4.72 14.05
N LEU A 21 -10.51 -5.55 14.26
CA LEU A 21 -10.43 -6.43 15.43
C LEU A 21 -9.90 -5.70 16.68
N TYR A 22 -10.09 -6.35 17.81
CA TYR A 22 -9.53 -5.91 19.11
C TYR A 22 -10.04 -4.55 19.60
N GLY A 23 -11.26 -4.15 19.16
CA GLY A 23 -11.86 -2.90 19.59
C GLY A 23 -11.23 -1.64 18.98
N GLU A 24 -10.33 -1.81 18.02
CA GLU A 24 -9.66 -0.72 17.33
C GLU A 24 -10.14 -0.62 15.88
N ASP A 25 -10.57 0.56 15.47
CA ASP A 25 -10.95 0.86 14.10
C ASP A 25 -9.74 1.40 13.34
N ARG A 26 -9.12 0.57 12.53
CA ARG A 26 -7.96 0.92 11.71
C ARG A 26 -8.36 1.35 10.29
N ILE A 27 -9.54 0.94 9.82
CA ILE A 27 -9.98 1.25 8.46
C ILE A 27 -10.41 2.71 8.30
N THR A 28 -11.10 3.29 9.27
CA THR A 28 -11.55 4.69 9.18
C THR A 28 -10.39 5.67 9.06
N PRO A 29 -9.32 5.60 9.87
CA PRO A 29 -8.14 6.44 9.67
C PRO A 29 -7.47 6.24 8.30
N ALA A 30 -7.36 5.01 7.82
CA ALA A 30 -6.78 4.72 6.50
C ALA A 30 -7.58 5.37 5.37
N LYS A 31 -8.91 5.29 5.42
CA LYS A 31 -9.80 5.95 4.46
C LYS A 31 -9.66 7.48 4.47
N LYS A 32 -9.62 8.07 5.67
CA LYS A 32 -9.44 9.52 5.83
C LYS A 32 -8.11 9.99 5.23
N VAL A 33 -7.04 9.24 5.45
CA VAL A 33 -5.73 9.55 4.87
C VAL A 33 -5.77 9.49 3.35
N ALA A 34 -6.37 8.45 2.77
CA ALA A 34 -6.49 8.32 1.33
C ALA A 34 -7.28 9.48 0.71
N LEU A 35 -8.38 9.89 1.32
CA LEU A 35 -9.19 11.02 0.87
C LEU A 35 -8.43 12.35 0.97
N ALA A 36 -7.77 12.59 2.10
CA ALA A 36 -7.01 13.82 2.31
C ALA A 36 -5.78 13.92 1.40
N LEU A 37 -5.08 12.81 1.15
CA LEU A 37 -3.97 12.76 0.19
C LEU A 37 -4.45 13.04 -1.23
N THR A 38 -5.61 12.50 -1.61
CA THR A 38 -6.25 12.77 -2.90
C THR A 38 -6.53 14.27 -3.05
N GLU A 39 -7.13 14.90 -2.06
CA GLU A 39 -7.40 16.34 -2.08
C GLU A 39 -6.12 17.16 -2.20
N LEU A 40 -5.09 16.82 -1.44
CA LEU A 40 -3.78 17.47 -1.52
C LEU A 40 -3.21 17.38 -2.95
N ILE A 41 -3.23 16.22 -3.56
CA ILE A 41 -2.69 16.01 -4.91
C ILE A 41 -3.48 16.80 -5.94
N LEU A 42 -4.81 16.72 -5.91
CA LEU A 42 -5.66 17.43 -6.86
C LEU A 42 -5.53 18.95 -6.77
N THR A 43 -5.27 19.50 -5.57
CA THR A 43 -5.19 20.95 -5.36
C THR A 43 -3.78 21.51 -5.51
N LYS A 44 -2.75 20.78 -5.03
CA LYS A 44 -1.37 21.29 -4.98
C LYS A 44 -0.46 20.69 -6.06
N TYR A 45 -0.79 19.55 -6.59
CA TYR A 45 0.06 18.81 -7.53
C TYR A 45 -0.76 18.32 -8.74
N PRO A 46 -1.30 19.23 -9.55
CA PRO A 46 -2.28 18.87 -10.61
C PRO A 46 -1.69 17.99 -11.72
N LYS A 47 -0.35 17.89 -11.84
CA LYS A 47 0.31 17.00 -12.78
C LYS A 47 0.50 15.58 -12.25
N ASP A 48 0.27 15.37 -10.96
CA ASP A 48 0.35 14.05 -10.35
C ASP A 48 -0.93 13.26 -10.55
N ALA A 49 -0.82 11.95 -10.39
CA ALA A 49 -1.97 11.05 -10.35
C ALA A 49 -2.02 10.32 -9.02
N ILE A 50 -3.22 10.01 -8.59
CA ILE A 50 -3.48 9.14 -7.43
C ILE A 50 -4.57 8.14 -7.81
N ASP A 51 -4.33 6.90 -7.48
CA ASP A 51 -5.28 5.80 -7.58
C ASP A 51 -5.34 5.07 -6.24
N VAL A 52 -6.48 4.49 -5.91
CA VAL A 52 -6.67 3.76 -4.66
C VAL A 52 -7.14 2.35 -4.99
N LEU A 53 -6.58 1.37 -4.31
CA LEU A 53 -7.01 -0.01 -4.37
C LEU A 53 -7.18 -0.58 -2.97
N LEU A 54 -8.01 -1.60 -2.89
CA LEU A 54 -8.26 -2.38 -1.67
C LEU A 54 -7.70 -3.78 -1.86
N PHE A 55 -7.16 -4.37 -0.82
CA PHE A 55 -6.73 -5.77 -0.86
C PHE A 55 -7.15 -6.54 0.39
N GLY A 56 -7.70 -7.70 0.17
CA GLY A 56 -8.11 -8.69 1.14
C GLY A 56 -7.76 -10.06 0.58
N ASP A 57 -8.72 -10.92 0.28
CA ASP A 57 -8.47 -12.16 -0.47
C ASP A 57 -8.01 -11.89 -1.90
N ASP A 58 -8.54 -10.84 -2.50
CA ASP A 58 -8.19 -10.32 -3.81
C ASP A 58 -7.94 -8.81 -3.72
N ALA A 59 -7.56 -8.20 -4.83
CA ALA A 59 -7.39 -6.75 -4.92
C ALA A 59 -8.36 -6.15 -5.94
N VAL A 60 -8.88 -4.97 -5.63
CA VAL A 60 -9.79 -4.23 -6.49
C VAL A 60 -9.49 -2.73 -6.45
N GLU A 61 -9.48 -2.10 -7.61
CA GLU A 61 -9.40 -0.65 -7.74
C GLU A 61 -10.73 -0.03 -7.29
N VAL A 62 -10.68 1.05 -6.52
CA VAL A 62 -11.86 1.74 -6.01
C VAL A 62 -11.86 3.20 -6.44
N PRO A 63 -12.97 3.72 -7.00
CA PRO A 63 -13.11 5.14 -7.27
C PRO A 63 -13.04 5.96 -5.98
N ILE A 64 -12.48 7.16 -6.06
CA ILE A 64 -12.33 8.05 -4.89
C ILE A 64 -13.68 8.32 -4.22
N SER A 65 -14.74 8.49 -5.01
CA SER A 65 -16.11 8.71 -4.50
C SER A 65 -16.64 7.55 -3.65
N GLU A 66 -16.11 6.35 -3.80
CA GLU A 66 -16.55 5.16 -3.07
C GLU A 66 -15.73 4.87 -1.81
N ILE A 67 -14.59 5.53 -1.63
CA ILE A 67 -13.73 5.30 -0.46
C ILE A 67 -14.49 5.44 0.87
N PRO A 68 -15.37 6.44 1.09
CA PRO A 68 -16.11 6.57 2.35
C PRO A 68 -16.97 5.35 2.69
N TYR A 69 -17.40 4.60 1.69
CA TYR A 69 -18.29 3.43 1.85
C TYR A 69 -17.55 2.10 1.94
N VAL A 70 -16.23 2.10 1.86
CA VAL A 70 -15.40 0.90 1.98
C VAL A 70 -15.58 0.27 3.34
N LYS A 71 -15.76 -1.06 3.35
CA LYS A 71 -15.91 -1.88 4.55
C LYS A 71 -14.85 -2.97 4.59
N VAL A 72 -14.42 -3.28 5.80
CA VAL A 72 -13.62 -4.47 6.05
C VAL A 72 -14.49 -5.70 5.89
N GLY A 73 -13.93 -6.75 5.31
CA GLY A 73 -14.60 -8.04 5.16
C GLY A 73 -13.88 -9.16 5.93
N PRO A 74 -14.46 -10.37 5.95
CA PRO A 74 -13.85 -11.54 6.56
C PRO A 74 -12.72 -12.10 5.68
N TYR A 75 -11.79 -11.23 5.28
CA TYR A 75 -10.75 -11.57 4.31
C TYR A 75 -9.41 -11.85 4.99
N HIS A 76 -8.61 -12.65 4.32
CA HIS A 76 -7.18 -12.79 4.57
C HIS A 76 -6.42 -11.60 3.97
N THR A 77 -5.11 -11.62 4.07
CA THR A 77 -4.25 -10.53 3.56
C THR A 77 -3.45 -11.04 2.36
N ASN A 78 -3.94 -10.75 1.15
CA ASN A 78 -3.26 -11.07 -0.11
C ASN A 78 -2.49 -9.86 -0.61
N THR A 79 -1.36 -9.59 0.00
CA THR A 79 -0.48 -8.46 -0.37
C THR A 79 0.05 -8.59 -1.80
N LYS A 80 0.35 -9.81 -2.25
CA LYS A 80 0.79 -10.07 -3.63
C LYS A 80 -0.22 -9.57 -4.65
N ALA A 81 -1.50 -9.89 -4.48
CA ALA A 81 -2.57 -9.42 -5.38
C ALA A 81 -2.65 -7.89 -5.41
N GLY A 82 -2.50 -7.25 -4.26
CA GLY A 82 -2.44 -5.79 -4.15
C GLY A 82 -1.28 -5.19 -4.94
N LEU A 83 -0.08 -5.74 -4.80
CA LEU A 83 1.11 -5.29 -5.54
C LEU A 83 0.97 -5.52 -7.05
N GLU A 84 0.42 -6.64 -7.46
CA GLU A 84 0.16 -6.93 -8.89
C GLU A 84 -0.82 -5.91 -9.49
N LEU A 85 -1.91 -5.61 -8.80
CA LEU A 85 -2.89 -4.62 -9.26
C LEU A 85 -2.29 -3.21 -9.29
N ALA A 86 -1.54 -2.83 -8.26
CA ALA A 86 -0.85 -1.55 -8.21
C ALA A 86 0.08 -1.35 -9.42
N GLN A 87 0.83 -2.39 -9.79
CA GLN A 87 1.71 -2.35 -10.95
C GLN A 87 0.93 -2.22 -12.26
N ARG A 88 -0.23 -2.89 -12.40
CA ARG A 88 -1.09 -2.73 -13.58
C ARG A 88 -1.63 -1.31 -13.69
N ILE A 89 -2.03 -0.70 -12.58
CA ILE A 89 -2.48 0.70 -12.54
C ILE A 89 -1.33 1.63 -12.95
N LEU A 90 -0.16 1.47 -12.37
CA LEU A 90 0.99 2.33 -12.63
C LEU A 90 1.52 2.20 -14.08
N ARG A 91 1.37 1.04 -14.72
CA ARG A 91 1.72 0.89 -16.14
C ARG A 91 0.88 1.77 -17.06
N ARG A 92 -0.36 2.07 -16.68
CA ARG A 92 -1.23 2.98 -17.44
C ARG A 92 -0.86 4.46 -17.28
N ARG A 93 -0.03 4.77 -16.28
CA ARG A 93 0.40 6.14 -15.98
C ARG A 93 1.73 6.46 -16.67
N LYS A 94 1.79 7.61 -17.34
CA LYS A 94 3.00 8.09 -18.05
C LYS A 94 3.85 9.04 -17.19
N HIS A 95 3.84 8.85 -15.89
CA HIS A 95 4.55 9.71 -14.95
C HIS A 95 6.00 9.25 -14.78
N ASN A 96 6.91 10.20 -14.55
CA ASN A 96 8.35 9.91 -14.40
C ASN A 96 8.65 9.17 -13.09
N ASN A 97 7.90 9.46 -12.04
CA ASN A 97 8.05 8.84 -10.73
C ASN A 97 6.81 8.03 -10.40
N LYS A 98 7.03 6.82 -9.90
CA LYS A 98 5.94 5.90 -9.57
C LYS A 98 6.18 5.33 -8.19
N GLN A 99 5.16 5.33 -7.34
CA GLN A 99 5.25 4.82 -5.99
C GLN A 99 3.96 4.16 -5.52
N ILE A 100 4.12 3.28 -4.55
CA ILE A 100 3.02 2.62 -3.84
C ILE A 100 3.10 3.02 -2.37
N PHE A 101 1.98 3.46 -1.81
CA PHE A 101 1.79 3.62 -0.37
C PHE A 101 0.91 2.48 0.11
N MET A 102 1.46 1.58 0.90
CA MET A 102 0.75 0.44 1.45
C MET A 102 0.41 0.66 2.92
N ILE A 103 -0.88 0.62 3.24
CA ILE A 103 -1.39 0.76 4.60
C ILE A 103 -1.91 -0.60 5.03
N THR A 104 -1.28 -1.20 6.04
CA THR A 104 -1.59 -2.55 6.49
C THR A 104 -1.34 -2.74 7.98
N ASP A 105 -2.07 -3.66 8.59
CA ASP A 105 -1.86 -4.10 9.98
C ASP A 105 -1.47 -5.57 10.09
N GLY A 106 -1.35 -6.26 8.96
CA GLY A 106 -1.13 -7.70 8.93
C GLY A 106 -0.03 -8.18 7.99
N LYS A 107 0.59 -9.29 8.39
CA LYS A 107 1.45 -10.06 7.50
C LYS A 107 0.66 -10.66 6.35
N PRO A 108 1.27 -10.92 5.18
CA PRO A 108 0.58 -11.64 4.11
C PRO A 108 0.22 -13.06 4.58
N SER A 109 -1.02 -13.44 4.35
CA SER A 109 -1.60 -14.72 4.78
C SER A 109 -2.31 -15.49 3.67
N ALA A 110 -2.36 -14.94 2.47
CA ALA A 110 -2.99 -15.57 1.31
C ALA A 110 -2.33 -15.17 -0.01
N ILE A 111 -2.40 -16.07 -0.99
CA ILE A 111 -2.07 -15.81 -2.39
C ILE A 111 -3.05 -16.58 -3.29
N ARG A 112 -3.22 -16.14 -4.53
CA ARG A 112 -3.92 -16.91 -5.56
C ARG A 112 -2.93 -17.78 -6.32
N GLU A 113 -3.26 -19.07 -6.43
CA GLU A 113 -2.55 -20.03 -7.27
C GLU A 113 -3.54 -20.85 -8.09
N TYR A 114 -3.36 -20.87 -9.39
CA TYR A 114 -4.23 -21.65 -10.32
C TYR A 114 -5.73 -21.40 -10.08
N GLY A 115 -6.10 -20.13 -9.81
CA GLY A 115 -7.48 -19.72 -9.54
C GLY A 115 -7.99 -20.06 -8.14
N ARG A 116 -7.17 -20.66 -7.29
CA ARG A 116 -7.55 -21.02 -5.91
C ARG A 116 -6.84 -20.13 -4.90
N LEU A 117 -7.52 -19.82 -3.80
CA LEU A 117 -6.91 -19.10 -2.68
C LEU A 117 -6.14 -20.09 -1.81
N TYR A 118 -4.81 -19.98 -1.83
CA TYR A 118 -3.93 -20.61 -0.86
C TYR A 118 -3.78 -19.69 0.34
N LYS A 119 -4.07 -20.16 1.54
CA LYS A 119 -4.05 -19.35 2.76
C LYS A 119 -3.41 -20.10 3.92
N ASN A 120 -2.70 -19.35 4.74
CA ASN A 120 -2.15 -19.83 6.02
C ASN A 120 -2.15 -18.66 7.01
N PRO A 121 -3.10 -18.63 7.97
CA PRO A 121 -3.17 -17.57 8.97
C PRO A 121 -2.14 -17.71 10.09
N PHE A 122 -1.44 -18.83 10.17
CA PHE A 122 -0.51 -19.13 11.26
C PHE A 122 0.93 -18.80 10.87
N GLY A 123 1.51 -17.82 11.56
CA GLY A 123 2.90 -17.42 11.34
C GLY A 123 3.19 -16.85 9.94
N LEU A 124 4.45 -16.84 9.55
CA LEU A 124 4.88 -16.49 8.21
C LEU A 124 5.00 -17.76 7.37
N ASP A 125 4.13 -17.91 6.39
CA ASP A 125 4.20 -19.02 5.43
C ASP A 125 5.28 -18.70 4.37
N PRO A 126 6.35 -19.52 4.23
CA PRO A 126 7.44 -19.23 3.30
C PRO A 126 6.98 -19.08 1.84
N LYS A 127 5.99 -19.86 1.42
CA LYS A 127 5.45 -19.79 0.06
C LYS A 127 4.76 -18.45 -0.20
N ILE A 128 3.89 -18.02 0.72
CA ILE A 128 3.18 -16.74 0.62
C ILE A 128 4.18 -15.59 0.68
N VAL A 129 5.09 -15.61 1.65
CA VAL A 129 6.10 -14.57 1.82
C VAL A 129 7.00 -14.45 0.59
N ASN A 130 7.54 -15.56 0.10
CA ASN A 130 8.46 -15.54 -1.04
C ASN A 130 7.77 -15.06 -2.32
N LYS A 131 6.54 -15.49 -2.61
CA LYS A 131 5.78 -15.00 -3.77
C LYS A 131 5.47 -13.51 -3.66
N THR A 132 5.17 -13.01 -2.48
CA THR A 132 4.94 -11.58 -2.24
C THR A 132 6.23 -10.77 -2.41
N LEU A 133 7.35 -11.27 -1.89
CA LEU A 133 8.66 -10.62 -2.02
C LEU A 133 9.15 -10.58 -3.48
N GLU A 134 8.84 -11.60 -4.29
CA GLU A 134 9.11 -11.58 -5.73
C GLU A 134 8.42 -10.39 -6.42
N GLU A 135 7.17 -10.09 -6.05
CA GLU A 135 6.45 -8.92 -6.58
C GLU A 135 7.08 -7.60 -6.14
N ALA A 136 7.54 -7.51 -4.89
CA ALA A 136 8.24 -6.32 -4.40
C ALA A 136 9.56 -6.07 -5.15
N ALA A 137 10.31 -7.14 -5.44
CA ALA A 137 11.52 -7.06 -6.24
C ALA A 137 11.20 -6.68 -7.70
N PHE A 138 10.10 -7.17 -8.24
CA PHE A 138 9.63 -6.79 -9.57
C PHE A 138 9.26 -5.30 -9.64
N CYS A 139 8.57 -4.77 -8.62
CA CYS A 139 8.30 -3.35 -8.49
C CYS A 139 9.59 -2.52 -8.59
N ARG A 140 10.64 -2.92 -7.86
CA ARG A 140 11.93 -2.24 -7.91
C ARG A 140 12.53 -2.22 -9.32
N ARG A 141 12.52 -3.35 -10.02
CA ARG A 141 13.01 -3.42 -11.40
C ARG A 141 12.25 -2.52 -12.36
N LYS A 142 11.00 -2.20 -12.05
CA LYS A 142 10.16 -1.26 -12.81
C LYS A 142 10.25 0.19 -12.32
N GLY A 143 11.15 0.47 -11.37
CA GLY A 143 11.31 1.81 -10.80
C GLY A 143 10.18 2.25 -9.88
N VAL A 144 9.43 1.29 -9.31
CA VAL A 144 8.33 1.54 -8.39
C VAL A 144 8.79 1.35 -6.95
N THR A 145 8.73 2.40 -6.16
CA THR A 145 9.08 2.39 -4.73
C THR A 145 7.85 2.06 -3.88
N ILE A 146 8.01 1.17 -2.92
CA ILE A 146 6.97 0.81 -1.94
C ILE A 146 7.31 1.45 -0.60
N THR A 147 6.37 2.25 -0.07
CA THR A 147 6.44 2.77 1.30
C THR A 147 5.34 2.10 2.10
N THR A 148 5.71 1.43 3.18
CA THR A 148 4.76 0.71 4.03
C THR A 148 4.50 1.49 5.31
N PHE A 149 3.21 1.75 5.57
CA PHE A 149 2.72 2.36 6.80
C PHE A 149 2.05 1.27 7.63
N MET A 150 2.73 0.83 8.68
CA MET A 150 2.26 -0.25 9.55
C MET A 150 1.31 0.31 10.61
N LEU A 151 0.12 -0.28 10.73
CA LEU A 151 -0.87 0.05 11.77
C LEU A 151 -0.81 -0.88 12.97
N ALA A 152 0.12 -1.81 12.97
CA ALA A 152 0.41 -2.73 14.06
C ALA A 152 1.91 -2.96 14.14
N THR A 153 2.39 -3.41 15.28
CA THR A 153 3.81 -3.61 15.56
C THR A 153 4.14 -5.06 15.94
N ASP A 154 3.32 -6.01 15.49
CA ASP A 154 3.61 -7.41 15.73
C ASP A 154 4.86 -7.88 14.96
N TYR A 155 5.60 -8.79 15.59
CA TYR A 155 6.88 -9.23 15.06
C TYR A 155 6.81 -9.87 13.65
N PRO A 156 5.84 -10.74 13.33
CA PRO A 156 5.74 -11.30 11.98
C PRO A 156 5.53 -10.25 10.89
N LEU A 157 4.70 -9.23 11.15
CA LEU A 157 4.51 -8.13 10.21
C LEU A 157 5.81 -7.35 10.01
N LEU A 158 6.47 -6.99 11.10
CA LEU A 158 7.72 -6.23 11.06
C LEU A 158 8.82 -7.00 10.31
N GLU A 159 8.97 -8.29 10.55
CA GLU A 159 9.92 -9.15 9.84
C GLU A 159 9.66 -9.17 8.34
N PHE A 160 8.39 -9.36 7.94
CA PHE A 160 8.00 -9.34 6.54
C PHE A 160 8.30 -7.98 5.88
N VAL A 161 7.86 -6.89 6.51
CA VAL A 161 8.03 -5.54 5.93
C VAL A 161 9.49 -5.14 5.83
N ARG A 162 10.35 -5.56 6.77
CA ARG A 162 11.80 -5.36 6.68
C ARG A 162 12.40 -6.08 5.47
N LYS A 163 12.01 -7.33 5.23
CA LYS A 163 12.44 -8.08 4.05
C LYS A 163 11.98 -7.43 2.74
N LEU A 164 10.71 -7.01 2.68
CA LEU A 164 10.15 -6.33 1.53
C LEU A 164 10.89 -5.02 1.25
N THR A 165 11.14 -4.23 2.28
CA THR A 165 11.83 -2.94 2.19
C THR A 165 13.29 -3.12 1.72
N ALA A 166 13.98 -4.13 2.21
CA ALA A 166 15.34 -4.44 1.78
C ALA A 166 15.40 -4.81 0.29
N LEU A 167 14.45 -5.59 -0.22
CA LEU A 167 14.39 -5.98 -1.63
C LEU A 167 13.92 -4.84 -2.55
N ASN A 168 13.00 -4.03 -2.11
CA ASN A 168 12.42 -2.96 -2.91
C ASN A 168 13.22 -1.65 -2.83
N HIS A 169 14.04 -1.45 -1.79
CA HIS A 169 14.69 -0.19 -1.42
C HIS A 169 13.68 0.93 -1.14
N GLY A 170 12.51 0.57 -0.63
CA GLY A 170 11.48 1.50 -0.18
C GLY A 170 11.69 2.01 1.23
N ARG A 171 10.61 2.40 1.86
CA ARG A 171 10.60 2.95 3.22
C ARG A 171 9.58 2.23 4.09
N ILE A 172 9.80 2.30 5.38
CA ILE A 172 8.95 1.70 6.40
C ILE A 172 8.66 2.72 7.50
N TYR A 173 7.41 2.80 7.92
CA TYR A 173 6.97 3.62 9.05
C TYR A 173 6.13 2.78 10.00
N GLU A 174 6.56 2.67 11.24
CA GLU A 174 5.76 2.14 12.32
C GLU A 174 4.82 3.26 12.80
N THR A 175 3.52 3.08 12.59
CA THR A 175 2.50 4.09 12.87
C THR A 175 1.38 3.53 13.74
N ASP A 176 0.38 4.32 13.97
CA ASP A 176 -0.87 3.93 14.61
C ASP A 176 -2.03 4.68 13.97
N PRO A 177 -3.29 4.28 14.23
CA PRO A 177 -4.46 4.91 13.62
C PRO A 177 -4.58 6.43 13.86
N ASN A 178 -4.01 6.94 14.95
CA ASN A 178 -4.10 8.37 15.27
C ASN A 178 -3.05 9.22 14.55
N ASN A 179 -1.90 8.64 14.18
CA ASN A 179 -0.75 9.36 13.66
C ASN A 179 -0.45 9.06 12.18
N ILE A 180 -1.11 8.08 11.57
CA ILE A 180 -0.82 7.64 10.20
C ILE A 180 -0.83 8.80 9.19
N GLY A 181 -1.77 9.72 9.30
CA GLY A 181 -1.89 10.86 8.41
C GLY A 181 -0.62 11.70 8.37
N ALA A 182 -0.06 12.01 9.53
CA ALA A 182 1.18 12.80 9.63
C ALA A 182 2.35 12.11 8.91
N TYR A 183 2.49 10.81 9.04
CA TYR A 183 3.55 10.03 8.37
C TYR A 183 3.37 10.01 6.86
N VAL A 184 2.15 9.76 6.38
CA VAL A 184 1.85 9.70 4.94
C VAL A 184 2.11 11.05 4.26
N PHE A 185 1.61 12.14 4.83
CA PHE A 185 1.81 13.47 4.28
C PHE A 185 3.28 13.89 4.31
N ARG A 186 3.96 13.62 5.40
CA ARG A 186 5.40 13.92 5.53
C ARG A 186 6.22 13.17 4.49
N ASP A 187 5.97 11.88 4.30
CA ASP A 187 6.66 11.09 3.29
C ASP A 187 6.40 11.61 1.89
N PHE A 188 5.15 11.85 1.55
CA PHE A 188 4.77 12.36 0.24
C PHE A 188 5.49 13.67 -0.12
N VAL A 189 5.45 14.63 0.77
CA VAL A 189 6.07 15.97 0.54
C VAL A 189 7.60 15.88 0.53
N ARG A 190 8.19 15.20 1.52
CA ARG A 190 9.64 15.11 1.69
C ARG A 190 10.34 14.39 0.54
N ASN A 191 9.81 13.26 0.13
CA ASN A 191 10.43 12.45 -0.90
C ASN A 191 10.14 13.00 -2.31
N ARG A 192 9.08 13.76 -2.48
CA ARG A 192 8.86 14.52 -3.68
C ARG A 192 9.99 15.56 -3.91
N ARG A 193 10.36 16.30 -2.87
CA ARG A 193 11.45 17.28 -2.93
C ARG A 193 12.81 16.66 -3.29
N LYS A 194 13.11 15.47 -2.75
CA LYS A 194 14.35 14.74 -3.04
C LYS A 194 14.48 14.27 -4.50
N ARG A 195 13.34 14.06 -5.18
CA ARG A 195 13.31 13.63 -6.59
C ARG A 195 13.46 14.79 -7.57
N LEU A 196 13.41 16.02 -7.07
CA LEU A 196 13.57 17.24 -7.85
C LEU A 196 15.05 17.71 -7.95
N HIS A 197 15.94 17.08 -7.20
CA HIS A 197 17.39 17.28 -7.21
C HIS A 197 18.11 16.04 -7.77
#